data_b8060a5406e7d45458cd8d3b36c99ac2
#
_entry.id   b8060a5406e7d45458cd8d3b36c99ac2
#
_cell.length_a   1.000
_cell.length_b   1.000
_cell.length_c   1.000
_cell.angle_alpha   90.00
_cell.angle_beta   90.00
_cell.angle_gamma   90.00
#
_symmetry.space_group_name_H-M   'P 1'
#
loop_
_entity.id
_entity.type
_entity.pdbx_description
1 polymer ?
#
loop_
_entity_poly.entity_id
_entity_poly.type
_entity_poly.pdbx_seq_one_letter_code
_entity_poly.pdbx_strand_id
1 'polypeptide(L)'
;AAEQNLSHKVLAASYCPEDGYANSSLTGQYYRIRLKENEVQFREKCNVKLITRNSSGFNLTTSCGTVHATRLLLAAGAWLKPIAAHLGVDLPVRARVNTVSVTERMSPLISSIVGHATGLLTMKQKSNGTILIGGGWQGQGVPQDGRGNVTAKTLIPNLSLAQHVLPELSNARVTRSWVGFEANVPDFYPLAGALPGIENAFVLGCVRGGYTIGPYIGRLMGDYILGQEPELPLFDPGREFNEV
;
A
#
# COMPACT_ATOMS: atom_id res chain seq x y z
N ALA A 1 25.52 -19.01 7.06
CA ALA A 1 24.84 -17.98 6.28
C ALA A 1 23.33 -18.04 6.58
N ALA A 2 22.66 -16.88 6.68
CA ALA A 2 21.22 -16.82 6.96
C ALA A 2 20.39 -17.45 5.84
N GLU A 3 20.86 -17.30 4.59
CA GLU A 3 20.24 -17.90 3.39
C GLU A 3 21.29 -18.64 2.59
N GLN A 4 21.12 -19.96 2.47
CA GLN A 4 22.14 -20.84 1.86
C GLN A 4 21.98 -21.00 0.33
N ASN A 5 20.78 -20.75 -0.18
CA ASN A 5 20.43 -20.96 -1.59
C ASN A 5 20.65 -19.70 -2.45
N LEU A 6 21.12 -18.59 -1.86
CA LEU A 6 21.47 -17.42 -2.66
C LEU A 6 22.67 -17.71 -3.57
N SER A 7 22.69 -17.04 -4.71
CA SER A 7 23.77 -17.14 -5.69
C SER A 7 25.14 -16.89 -5.03
N HIS A 8 26.14 -17.69 -5.40
CA HIS A 8 27.54 -17.46 -5.02
C HIS A 8 28.13 -16.14 -5.51
N LYS A 9 27.42 -15.44 -6.41
CA LYS A 9 27.76 -14.08 -6.86
C LYS A 9 27.36 -12.99 -5.85
N VAL A 10 26.58 -13.33 -4.83
CA VAL A 10 26.25 -12.40 -3.73
C VAL A 10 27.48 -12.26 -2.85
N LEU A 11 28.10 -11.08 -2.86
CA LEU A 11 29.35 -10.82 -2.12
C LEU A 11 29.10 -10.53 -0.66
N ALA A 12 28.01 -9.85 -0.32
CA ALA A 12 27.65 -9.48 1.05
C ALA A 12 26.15 -9.22 1.14
N ALA A 13 25.63 -9.31 2.35
CA ALA A 13 24.24 -8.95 2.67
C ALA A 13 24.14 -8.36 4.07
N SER A 14 23.22 -7.44 4.26
CA SER A 14 22.72 -7.02 5.57
C SER A 14 21.59 -7.95 5.98
N TYR A 15 21.61 -8.43 7.21
CA TYR A 15 20.59 -9.33 7.75
C TYR A 15 20.02 -8.77 9.05
N CYS A 16 18.71 -8.66 9.12
CA CYS A 16 17.96 -8.33 10.32
C CYS A 16 17.16 -9.56 10.77
N PRO A 17 17.48 -10.19 11.89
CA PRO A 17 16.78 -11.38 12.37
C PRO A 17 15.36 -11.09 12.85
N GLU A 18 15.05 -9.84 13.18
CA GLU A 18 13.75 -9.40 13.66
C GLU A 18 12.82 -8.93 12.52
N ASP A 19 13.33 -8.86 11.29
CA ASP A 19 12.54 -8.44 10.13
C ASP A 19 11.62 -9.58 9.63
N GLY A 20 10.54 -9.20 8.97
CA GLY A 20 9.56 -10.16 8.53
C GLY A 20 8.52 -9.59 7.58
N TYR A 21 7.44 -10.32 7.36
CA TYR A 21 6.33 -9.86 6.56
C TYR A 21 4.97 -10.21 7.15
N ALA A 22 4.00 -9.32 6.99
CA ALA A 22 2.62 -9.58 7.36
C ALA A 22 1.89 -10.35 6.25
N ASN A 23 1.02 -11.27 6.64
CA ASN A 23 0.08 -11.89 5.71
C ASN A 23 -1.10 -10.95 5.50
N SER A 24 -1.18 -10.32 4.32
CA SER A 24 -2.17 -9.28 4.00
C SER A 24 -3.62 -9.77 4.15
N SER A 25 -3.91 -11.02 3.81
CA SER A 25 -5.26 -11.58 3.95
C SER A 25 -5.65 -11.77 5.42
N LEU A 26 -4.74 -12.28 6.24
CA LEU A 26 -4.98 -12.45 7.68
C LEU A 26 -5.06 -11.11 8.39
N THR A 27 -4.22 -10.14 8.03
CA THR A 27 -4.28 -8.78 8.56
C THR A 27 -5.64 -8.13 8.27
N GLY A 28 -6.12 -8.22 7.03
CA GLY A 28 -7.44 -7.69 6.67
C GLY A 28 -8.58 -8.36 7.43
N GLN A 29 -8.53 -9.70 7.61
CA GLN A 29 -9.50 -10.44 8.40
C GLN A 29 -9.48 -10.02 9.88
N TYR A 30 -8.28 -9.89 10.46
CA TYR A 30 -8.12 -9.46 11.85
C TYR A 30 -8.76 -8.09 12.09
N TYR A 31 -8.40 -7.08 11.29
CA TYR A 31 -9.00 -5.75 11.42
C TYR A 31 -10.51 -5.77 11.21
N ARG A 32 -11.01 -6.54 10.26
CA ARG A 32 -12.45 -6.67 10.03
C ARG A 32 -13.18 -7.22 11.25
N ILE A 33 -12.63 -8.24 11.91
CA ILE A 33 -13.21 -8.81 13.13
C ILE A 33 -13.20 -7.75 14.24
N ARG A 34 -12.03 -7.15 14.52
CA ARG A 34 -11.89 -6.14 15.58
C ARG A 34 -12.79 -4.93 15.38
N LEU A 35 -12.93 -4.45 14.15
CA LEU A 35 -13.81 -3.33 13.85
C LEU A 35 -15.28 -3.68 14.04
N LYS A 36 -15.70 -4.90 13.69
CA LYS A 36 -17.06 -5.38 13.95
C LYS A 36 -17.37 -5.49 15.44
N GLU A 37 -16.43 -6.00 16.23
CA GLU A 37 -16.54 -6.07 17.70
C GLU A 37 -16.70 -4.68 18.33
N ASN A 38 -16.21 -3.62 17.68
CA ASN A 38 -16.38 -2.23 18.06
C ASN A 38 -17.52 -1.53 17.29
N GLU A 39 -18.48 -2.28 16.77
CA GLU A 39 -19.72 -1.79 16.14
C GLU A 39 -19.50 -0.91 14.90
N VAL A 40 -18.30 -0.98 14.26
CA VAL A 40 -18.01 -0.26 13.03
C VAL A 40 -18.80 -0.84 11.87
N GLN A 41 -19.58 -0.02 11.19
CA GLN A 41 -20.38 -0.42 10.05
C GLN A 41 -19.55 -0.48 8.76
N PHE A 42 -19.61 -1.59 8.05
CA PHE A 42 -18.99 -1.77 6.75
C PHE A 42 -20.03 -1.72 5.64
N ARG A 43 -19.72 -0.97 4.59
CA ARG A 43 -20.50 -0.94 3.34
C ARG A 43 -19.61 -1.40 2.19
N GLU A 44 -19.47 -2.71 2.06
CA GLU A 44 -18.67 -3.32 0.99
C GLU A 44 -19.35 -3.15 -0.37
N LYS A 45 -18.54 -3.09 -1.45
CA LYS A 45 -19.02 -2.87 -2.83
C LYS A 45 -19.85 -1.60 -2.99
N CYS A 46 -19.62 -0.63 -2.13
CA CYS A 46 -20.34 0.63 -2.03
C CYS A 46 -19.43 1.79 -2.48
N ASN A 47 -19.47 2.12 -3.76
CA ASN A 47 -18.64 3.16 -4.34
C ASN A 47 -19.15 4.55 -4.00
N VAL A 48 -18.29 5.44 -3.52
CA VAL A 48 -18.55 6.86 -3.35
C VAL A 48 -18.51 7.53 -4.73
N LYS A 49 -19.62 8.16 -5.12
CA LYS A 49 -19.78 8.85 -6.42
C LYS A 49 -19.60 10.34 -6.30
N LEU A 50 -20.00 10.92 -5.17
CA LEU A 50 -19.92 12.34 -4.90
C LEU A 50 -19.87 12.57 -3.40
N ILE A 51 -19.07 13.55 -2.99
CA ILE A 51 -19.04 14.09 -1.62
C ILE A 51 -19.43 15.56 -1.71
N THR A 52 -20.41 15.98 -0.92
CA THR A 52 -20.80 17.38 -0.78
C THR A 52 -20.77 17.76 0.69
N ARG A 53 -20.47 19.04 0.98
CA ARG A 53 -20.49 19.62 2.33
C ARG A 53 -21.71 20.51 2.52
N ASN A 54 -22.27 20.49 3.73
CA ASN A 54 -23.29 21.43 4.16
C ASN A 54 -23.00 21.89 5.61
N SER A 55 -23.90 22.65 6.22
CA SER A 55 -23.74 23.16 7.59
C SER A 55 -23.74 22.06 8.68
N SER A 56 -24.25 20.86 8.38
CA SER A 56 -24.32 19.73 9.33
C SER A 56 -23.23 18.67 9.13
N GLY A 57 -22.37 18.81 8.10
CA GLY A 57 -21.29 17.87 7.79
C GLY A 57 -21.20 17.51 6.31
N PHE A 58 -21.09 16.23 6.03
CA PHE A 58 -20.83 15.70 4.69
C PHE A 58 -21.94 14.74 4.24
N ASN A 59 -22.38 14.88 3.01
CA ASN A 59 -23.25 13.94 2.32
C ASN A 59 -22.44 13.16 1.27
N LEU A 60 -22.41 11.86 1.39
CA LEU A 60 -21.75 10.95 0.46
C LEU A 60 -22.82 10.24 -0.37
N THR A 61 -22.94 10.60 -1.64
CA THR A 61 -23.74 9.84 -2.59
C THR A 61 -22.96 8.61 -3.02
N THR A 62 -23.51 7.44 -2.76
CA THR A 62 -22.84 6.17 -3.03
C THR A 62 -23.67 5.27 -3.94
N SER A 63 -23.08 4.17 -4.42
CA SER A 63 -23.83 3.14 -5.16
C SER A 63 -24.87 2.38 -4.30
N CYS A 64 -24.81 2.54 -2.97
CA CYS A 64 -25.67 1.86 -1.99
C CYS A 64 -26.61 2.84 -1.26
N GLY A 65 -26.82 4.04 -1.79
CA GLY A 65 -27.60 5.11 -1.16
C GLY A 65 -26.73 6.22 -0.61
N THR A 66 -27.35 7.16 0.10
CA THR A 66 -26.66 8.32 0.68
C THR A 66 -26.24 8.03 2.12
N VAL A 67 -25.05 8.49 2.49
CA VAL A 67 -24.51 8.46 3.86
C VAL A 67 -24.28 9.89 4.31
N HIS A 68 -24.69 10.20 5.52
CA HIS A 68 -24.39 11.47 6.17
C HIS A 68 -23.37 11.27 7.30
N ALA A 69 -22.41 12.17 7.43
CA ALA A 69 -21.39 12.13 8.48
C ALA A 69 -20.98 13.55 8.92
N THR A 70 -20.76 13.75 10.21
CA THR A 70 -20.28 15.02 10.76
C THR A 70 -18.78 15.22 10.58
N ARG A 71 -18.03 14.12 10.51
CA ARG A 71 -16.58 14.10 10.25
C ARG A 71 -16.29 13.13 9.11
N LEU A 72 -15.28 13.45 8.30
CA LEU A 72 -14.91 12.66 7.14
C LEU A 72 -13.42 12.36 7.16
N LEU A 73 -13.04 11.08 7.07
CA LEU A 73 -11.66 10.67 6.84
C LEU A 73 -11.54 10.07 5.44
N LEU A 74 -10.71 10.66 4.59
CA LEU A 74 -10.34 10.14 3.28
C LEU A 74 -9.14 9.19 3.44
N ALA A 75 -9.36 7.88 3.23
CA ALA A 75 -8.32 6.84 3.32
C ALA A 75 -8.31 5.98 2.04
N ALA A 76 -8.47 6.62 0.88
CA ALA A 76 -8.73 5.97 -0.40
C ALA A 76 -7.47 5.56 -1.18
N GLY A 77 -6.26 5.61 -0.58
CA GLY A 77 -5.01 5.18 -1.22
C GLY A 77 -4.78 5.87 -2.57
N ALA A 78 -4.59 5.11 -3.64
CA ALA A 78 -4.33 5.65 -4.99
C ALA A 78 -5.52 6.45 -5.58
N TRP A 79 -6.69 6.38 -4.97
CA TRP A 79 -7.89 7.15 -5.36
C TRP A 79 -8.10 8.42 -4.52
N LEU A 80 -7.15 8.79 -3.64
CA LEU A 80 -7.28 10.00 -2.80
C LEU A 80 -7.45 11.27 -3.62
N LYS A 81 -6.67 11.45 -4.69
CA LYS A 81 -6.75 12.66 -5.53
C LYS A 81 -8.16 12.88 -6.11
N PRO A 82 -8.79 11.94 -6.84
CA PRO A 82 -10.13 12.14 -7.35
C PRO A 82 -11.21 12.25 -6.26
N ILE A 83 -11.03 11.61 -5.13
CA ILE A 83 -11.99 11.70 -4.01
C ILE A 83 -11.90 13.07 -3.32
N ALA A 84 -10.70 13.60 -3.07
CA ALA A 84 -10.51 14.93 -2.49
C ALA A 84 -11.01 16.05 -3.41
N ALA A 85 -10.92 15.85 -4.72
CA ALA A 85 -11.43 16.79 -5.72
C ALA A 85 -12.92 17.05 -5.61
N HIS A 86 -13.74 16.13 -5.06
CA HIS A 86 -15.15 16.37 -4.76
C HIS A 86 -15.37 17.53 -3.76
N LEU A 87 -14.37 17.80 -2.94
CA LEU A 87 -14.37 18.90 -1.96
C LEU A 87 -13.54 20.11 -2.43
N GLY A 88 -13.11 20.12 -3.70
CA GLY A 88 -12.30 21.20 -4.27
C GLY A 88 -10.83 21.19 -3.83
N VAL A 89 -10.35 20.09 -3.23
CA VAL A 89 -8.95 19.96 -2.78
C VAL A 89 -8.15 19.15 -3.79
N ASP A 90 -7.05 19.73 -4.29
CA ASP A 90 -6.09 19.01 -5.13
C ASP A 90 -4.93 18.47 -4.29
N LEU A 91 -4.91 17.16 -4.08
CA LEU A 91 -3.81 16.48 -3.40
C LEU A 91 -2.79 16.02 -4.45
N PRO A 92 -1.46 16.20 -4.21
CA PRO A 92 -0.42 15.83 -5.18
C PRO A 92 -0.15 14.32 -5.22
N VAL A 93 -1.21 13.52 -5.14
CA VAL A 93 -1.13 12.06 -5.12
C VAL A 93 -0.86 11.54 -6.52
N ARG A 94 0.18 10.72 -6.64
CA ARG A 94 0.55 9.98 -7.85
C ARG A 94 0.38 8.48 -7.59
N ALA A 95 -0.11 7.74 -8.57
CA ALA A 95 -0.21 6.29 -8.47
C ALA A 95 0.99 5.62 -9.13
N ARG A 96 1.65 4.71 -8.41
CA ARG A 96 2.61 3.75 -8.97
C ARG A 96 1.87 2.46 -9.27
N VAL A 97 2.24 1.80 -10.37
CA VAL A 97 1.61 0.57 -10.84
C VAL A 97 2.59 -0.59 -10.63
N ASN A 98 2.70 -1.08 -9.40
CA ASN A 98 3.71 -2.06 -9.04
C ASN A 98 3.35 -3.46 -9.52
N THR A 99 4.28 -4.12 -10.23
CA THR A 99 4.15 -5.50 -10.70
C THR A 99 4.61 -6.47 -9.63
N VAL A 100 3.85 -7.54 -9.46
CA VAL A 100 4.17 -8.68 -8.58
C VAL A 100 3.93 -9.96 -9.33
N SER A 101 4.82 -10.95 -9.14
CA SER A 101 4.71 -12.30 -9.68
C SER A 101 4.68 -13.33 -8.56
N VAL A 102 4.08 -14.47 -8.83
CA VAL A 102 4.09 -15.61 -7.93
C VAL A 102 4.43 -16.88 -8.68
N THR A 103 5.31 -17.70 -8.11
CA THR A 103 5.71 -18.99 -8.66
C THR A 103 4.70 -20.09 -8.32
N GLU A 104 4.85 -21.25 -8.95
CA GLU A 104 4.35 -22.51 -8.43
C GLU A 104 4.93 -22.82 -7.03
N ARG A 105 4.41 -23.85 -6.39
CA ARG A 105 4.95 -24.32 -5.10
C ARG A 105 6.32 -24.95 -5.33
N MET A 106 7.28 -24.54 -4.52
CA MET A 106 8.65 -25.03 -4.52
C MET A 106 9.02 -25.55 -3.13
N SER A 107 10.04 -26.38 -3.06
CA SER A 107 10.66 -26.74 -1.79
C SER A 107 11.13 -25.49 -1.04
N PRO A 108 11.33 -25.52 0.28
CA PRO A 108 11.88 -24.38 1.02
C PRO A 108 13.23 -23.95 0.45
N LEU A 109 13.32 -22.71 -0.01
CA LEU A 109 14.52 -22.13 -0.61
C LEU A 109 15.03 -20.91 0.18
N ILE A 110 14.12 -20.05 0.64
CA ILE A 110 14.44 -18.84 1.41
C ILE A 110 13.52 -18.77 2.62
N SER A 111 14.09 -18.39 3.75
CA SER A 111 13.38 -18.20 5.02
C SER A 111 13.14 -16.75 5.36
N SER A 112 13.97 -15.86 4.82
CA SER A 112 13.90 -14.41 5.03
C SER A 112 13.23 -13.70 3.86
N ILE A 113 12.92 -12.41 4.04
CA ILE A 113 12.64 -11.51 2.91
C ILE A 113 13.99 -11.16 2.28
N VAL A 114 14.14 -11.42 1.00
CA VAL A 114 15.34 -11.10 0.24
C VAL A 114 15.08 -9.89 -0.63
N GLY A 115 15.83 -8.82 -0.41
CA GLY A 115 15.86 -7.63 -1.26
C GLY A 115 17.22 -7.47 -1.95
N HIS A 116 17.29 -6.63 -2.98
CA HIS A 116 18.53 -6.27 -3.64
C HIS A 116 18.92 -4.82 -3.29
N ALA A 117 20.19 -4.58 -2.95
CA ALA A 117 20.63 -3.27 -2.45
C ALA A 117 20.48 -2.14 -3.49
N THR A 118 20.74 -2.42 -4.75
CA THR A 118 20.73 -1.44 -5.85
C THR A 118 19.72 -1.75 -6.96
N GLY A 119 19.18 -2.99 -6.99
CA GLY A 119 18.18 -3.43 -7.97
C GLY A 119 16.78 -3.46 -7.38
N LEU A 120 15.78 -3.30 -8.22
CA LEU A 120 14.38 -3.37 -7.83
C LEU A 120 13.96 -4.84 -7.64
N LEU A 121 14.23 -5.41 -6.45
CA LEU A 121 13.86 -6.78 -6.13
C LEU A 121 13.42 -6.90 -4.68
N THR A 122 12.31 -7.58 -4.48
CA THR A 122 11.93 -8.20 -3.20
C THR A 122 11.39 -9.59 -3.46
N MET A 123 11.85 -10.54 -2.68
CA MET A 123 11.37 -11.94 -2.73
C MET A 123 11.00 -12.41 -1.33
N LYS A 124 9.98 -13.24 -1.24
CA LYS A 124 9.61 -13.97 -0.02
C LYS A 124 8.94 -15.28 -0.37
N GLN A 125 9.31 -16.35 0.31
CA GLN A 125 8.63 -17.63 0.19
C GLN A 125 7.53 -17.73 1.25
N LYS A 126 6.36 -18.13 0.81
CA LYS A 126 5.21 -18.34 1.70
C LYS A 126 5.22 -19.75 2.27
N SER A 127 4.53 -19.97 3.37
CA SER A 127 4.41 -21.29 4.02
C SER A 127 3.83 -22.38 3.11
N ASN A 128 3.09 -22.00 2.06
CA ASN A 128 2.59 -22.93 1.05
C ASN A 128 3.60 -23.26 -0.06
N GLY A 129 4.85 -22.77 0.03
CA GLY A 129 5.93 -23.01 -0.92
C GLY A 129 6.00 -22.04 -2.09
N THR A 130 4.99 -21.17 -2.33
CA THR A 130 5.06 -20.20 -3.42
C THR A 130 6.00 -19.05 -3.10
N ILE A 131 6.75 -18.55 -4.11
CA ILE A 131 7.62 -17.39 -3.96
C ILE A 131 6.95 -16.19 -4.62
N LEU A 132 6.80 -15.11 -3.85
CA LEU A 132 6.38 -13.81 -4.36
C LEU A 132 7.62 -13.02 -4.79
N ILE A 133 7.59 -12.45 -5.98
CA ILE A 133 8.66 -11.67 -6.59
C ILE A 133 8.09 -10.30 -6.97
N GLY A 134 8.72 -9.25 -6.49
CA GLY A 134 8.36 -7.86 -6.75
C GLY A 134 9.57 -6.95 -6.66
N GLY A 135 9.40 -5.72 -6.16
CA GLY A 135 10.49 -4.76 -5.94
C GLY A 135 10.25 -3.40 -6.58
N GLY A 136 9.03 -3.12 -7.05
CA GLY A 136 8.68 -1.80 -7.57
C GLY A 136 8.81 -1.63 -9.08
N TRP A 137 8.98 -2.70 -9.85
CA TRP A 137 8.89 -2.66 -11.30
C TRP A 137 7.49 -2.27 -11.76
N GLN A 138 7.41 -1.27 -12.66
CA GLN A 138 6.13 -0.65 -13.02
C GLN A 138 5.44 -1.39 -14.17
N GLY A 139 4.15 -1.66 -14.01
CA GLY A 139 3.24 -1.98 -15.08
C GLY A 139 2.62 -0.74 -15.72
N GLN A 140 1.48 -0.89 -16.36
CA GLN A 140 0.70 0.18 -16.98
C GLN A 140 -0.72 0.20 -16.43
N GLY A 141 -1.33 1.37 -16.41
CA GLY A 141 -2.71 1.57 -15.96
C GLY A 141 -2.87 2.82 -15.14
N VAL A 142 -4.13 3.18 -14.89
CA VAL A 142 -4.52 4.30 -14.03
C VAL A 142 -5.56 3.82 -13.02
N PRO A 143 -5.54 4.33 -11.78
CA PRO A 143 -6.47 3.88 -10.73
C PRO A 143 -7.94 4.03 -11.11
N GLN A 144 -8.30 5.06 -11.86
CA GLN A 144 -9.67 5.36 -12.28
C GLN A 144 -10.30 4.22 -13.09
N ASP A 145 -9.51 3.54 -13.90
CA ASP A 145 -9.97 2.39 -14.69
C ASP A 145 -10.12 1.11 -13.85
N GLY A 146 -9.60 1.12 -12.61
CA GLY A 146 -9.61 -0.03 -11.70
C GLY A 146 -8.80 -1.23 -12.19
N ARG A 147 -8.06 -1.07 -13.28
CA ARG A 147 -7.30 -2.14 -13.95
C ARG A 147 -5.92 -1.65 -14.35
N GLY A 148 -4.97 -2.58 -14.29
CA GLY A 148 -3.64 -2.35 -14.81
C GLY A 148 -3.11 -3.60 -15.49
N ASN A 149 -2.10 -3.41 -16.33
CA ASN A 149 -1.50 -4.45 -17.14
C ASN A 149 -0.02 -4.63 -16.78
N VAL A 150 0.39 -5.89 -16.70
CA VAL A 150 1.80 -6.26 -16.62
C VAL A 150 2.42 -6.09 -18.00
N THR A 151 3.64 -5.56 -18.04
CA THR A 151 4.39 -5.41 -19.31
C THR A 151 5.61 -6.34 -19.33
N ALA A 152 5.87 -6.97 -20.45
CA ALA A 152 7.05 -7.82 -20.62
C ALA A 152 8.36 -7.03 -20.38
N LYS A 153 8.37 -5.75 -20.77
CA LYS A 153 9.52 -4.84 -20.62
C LYS A 153 10.01 -4.74 -19.16
N THR A 154 9.12 -4.83 -18.19
CA THR A 154 9.43 -4.71 -16.76
C THR A 154 9.38 -6.04 -16.03
N LEU A 155 8.55 -6.96 -16.49
CA LEU A 155 8.42 -8.30 -15.90
C LEU A 155 9.70 -9.13 -16.12
N ILE A 156 10.21 -9.18 -17.35
CA ILE A 156 11.38 -10.00 -17.69
C ILE A 156 12.61 -9.60 -16.88
N PRO A 157 13.02 -8.32 -16.81
CA PRO A 157 14.16 -7.93 -15.98
C PRO A 157 13.96 -8.21 -14.48
N ASN A 158 12.74 -8.08 -13.95
CA ASN A 158 12.46 -8.41 -12.55
C ASN A 158 12.68 -9.90 -12.27
N LEU A 159 12.14 -10.78 -13.12
CA LEU A 159 12.32 -12.23 -13.00
C LEU A 159 13.78 -12.65 -13.22
N SER A 160 14.48 -12.02 -14.16
CA SER A 160 15.90 -12.27 -14.43
C SER A 160 16.77 -11.88 -13.23
N LEU A 161 16.47 -10.75 -12.57
CA LEU A 161 17.17 -10.34 -11.36
C LEU A 161 16.88 -11.31 -10.21
N ALA A 162 15.63 -11.75 -10.06
CA ALA A 162 15.26 -12.75 -9.06
C ALA A 162 16.03 -14.06 -9.26
N GLN A 163 16.12 -14.57 -10.50
CA GLN A 163 16.89 -15.75 -10.84
C GLN A 163 18.40 -15.55 -10.64
N HIS A 164 18.93 -14.35 -10.88
CA HIS A 164 20.34 -14.04 -10.62
C HIS A 164 20.68 -14.14 -9.14
N VAL A 165 19.76 -13.68 -8.28
CA VAL A 165 19.94 -13.72 -6.81
C VAL A 165 19.63 -15.11 -6.23
N LEU A 166 18.61 -15.79 -6.77
CA LEU A 166 18.20 -17.15 -6.34
C LEU A 166 18.15 -18.07 -7.57
N PRO A 167 19.27 -18.74 -7.91
CA PRO A 167 19.41 -19.53 -9.15
C PRO A 167 18.38 -20.65 -9.33
N GLU A 168 17.89 -21.22 -8.25
CA GLU A 168 16.88 -22.28 -8.23
C GLU A 168 15.57 -21.85 -8.92
N LEU A 169 15.32 -20.55 -9.05
CA LEU A 169 14.18 -20.03 -9.80
C LEU A 169 14.24 -20.31 -11.30
N SER A 170 15.41 -20.76 -11.84
CA SER A 170 15.50 -21.20 -13.24
C SER A 170 14.56 -22.36 -13.57
N ASN A 171 14.22 -23.16 -12.57
CA ASN A 171 13.35 -24.34 -12.69
C ASN A 171 11.88 -24.02 -12.34
N ALA A 172 11.61 -22.80 -11.87
CA ALA A 172 10.28 -22.41 -11.42
C ALA A 172 9.40 -21.91 -12.55
N ARG A 173 8.10 -22.23 -12.48
CA ARG A 173 7.09 -21.63 -13.34
C ARG A 173 6.44 -20.46 -12.62
N VAL A 174 6.32 -19.32 -13.30
CA VAL A 174 5.48 -18.20 -12.85
C VAL A 174 4.02 -18.56 -13.15
N THR A 175 3.23 -18.71 -12.12
CA THR A 175 1.82 -19.10 -12.27
C THR A 175 0.91 -17.90 -12.47
N ARG A 176 1.32 -16.71 -11.97
CA ARG A 176 0.55 -15.49 -12.11
C ARG A 176 1.44 -14.25 -11.93
N SER A 177 1.14 -13.22 -12.73
CA SER A 177 1.65 -11.86 -12.50
C SER A 177 0.47 -10.89 -12.53
N TRP A 178 0.54 -9.85 -11.70
CA TRP A 178 -0.48 -8.81 -11.64
C TRP A 178 0.15 -7.47 -11.26
N VAL A 179 -0.63 -6.42 -11.35
CA VAL A 179 -0.23 -5.11 -10.86
C VAL A 179 -1.13 -4.66 -9.71
N GLY A 180 -0.57 -3.84 -8.82
CA GLY A 180 -1.29 -3.14 -7.77
C GLY A 180 -0.97 -1.65 -7.81
N PHE A 181 -1.94 -0.82 -7.46
CA PHE A 181 -1.75 0.62 -7.36
C PHE A 181 -1.24 1.00 -5.96
N GLU A 182 -0.17 1.76 -5.92
CA GLU A 182 0.40 2.32 -4.70
C GLU A 182 0.37 3.85 -4.79
N ALA A 183 -0.16 4.50 -3.75
CA ALA A 183 -0.22 5.95 -3.67
C ALA A 183 1.10 6.53 -3.17
N ASN A 184 1.60 7.55 -3.83
CA ASN A 184 2.75 8.33 -3.40
C ASN A 184 2.48 9.83 -3.58
N VAL A 185 3.25 10.62 -2.85
CA VAL A 185 3.40 12.07 -3.03
C VAL A 185 4.86 12.38 -3.36
N PRO A 186 5.19 13.58 -3.87
CA PRO A 186 6.53 13.91 -4.37
C PRO A 186 7.67 13.67 -3.37
N ASP A 187 7.45 13.97 -2.10
CA ASP A 187 8.44 13.84 -1.02
C ASP A 187 8.44 12.46 -0.32
N PHE A 188 7.58 11.54 -0.75
CA PHE A 188 7.40 10.19 -0.20
C PHE A 188 7.00 10.10 1.29
N TYR A 189 6.71 11.21 1.97
CA TYR A 189 6.17 11.19 3.32
C TYR A 189 4.65 10.97 3.28
N PRO A 190 4.05 10.40 4.34
CA PRO A 190 2.60 10.21 4.41
C PRO A 190 1.81 11.51 4.24
N LEU A 191 0.55 11.38 3.84
CA LEU A 191 -0.47 12.38 4.10
C LEU A 191 -1.22 11.95 5.36
N ALA A 192 -1.16 12.75 6.43
CA ALA A 192 -1.84 12.42 7.68
C ALA A 192 -2.17 13.72 8.43
N GLY A 193 -3.44 14.12 8.44
CA GLY A 193 -3.87 15.36 9.08
C GLY A 193 -5.21 15.87 8.56
N ALA A 194 -5.50 17.14 8.88
CA ALA A 194 -6.68 17.82 8.37
C ALA A 194 -6.60 18.01 6.86
N LEU A 195 -7.73 17.87 6.17
CA LEU A 195 -7.82 18.18 4.74
C LEU A 195 -7.76 19.71 4.57
N PRO A 196 -6.82 20.26 3.75
CA PRO A 196 -6.62 21.70 3.65
C PRO A 196 -7.90 22.46 3.31
N GLY A 197 -8.22 23.48 4.12
CA GLY A 197 -9.38 24.35 3.92
C GLY A 197 -10.76 23.72 4.19
N ILE A 198 -10.84 22.47 4.65
CA ILE A 198 -12.11 21.77 4.89
C ILE A 198 -12.19 21.35 6.36
N GLU A 199 -12.97 22.07 7.12
CA GLU A 199 -13.23 21.76 8.52
C GLU A 199 -13.90 20.39 8.69
N ASN A 200 -13.51 19.63 9.72
CA ASN A 200 -13.99 18.27 10.02
C ASN A 200 -13.73 17.22 8.89
N ALA A 201 -12.87 17.55 7.92
CA ALA A 201 -12.35 16.59 6.95
C ALA A 201 -10.88 16.29 7.20
N PHE A 202 -10.50 15.04 7.02
CA PHE A 202 -9.17 14.53 7.29
C PHE A 202 -8.72 13.63 6.15
N VAL A 203 -7.40 13.45 6.01
CA VAL A 203 -6.83 12.51 5.05
C VAL A 203 -5.76 11.65 5.71
N LEU A 204 -5.75 10.37 5.37
CA LEU A 204 -4.70 9.43 5.72
C LEU A 204 -4.35 8.58 4.49
N GLY A 205 -3.12 8.67 4.04
CA GLY A 205 -2.68 7.87 2.89
C GLY A 205 -1.24 8.10 2.49
N CYS A 206 -0.88 7.54 1.36
CA CYS A 206 0.47 7.61 0.80
C CYS A 206 1.56 7.13 1.79
N VAL A 207 1.21 6.18 2.64
CA VAL A 207 2.08 5.65 3.67
C VAL A 207 3.03 4.62 3.05
N ARG A 208 4.24 5.04 2.70
CA ARG A 208 5.29 4.14 2.24
C ARG A 208 5.67 3.17 3.38
N GLY A 209 5.73 1.88 3.08
CA GLY A 209 5.90 0.87 4.14
C GLY A 209 4.67 0.74 5.04
N GLY A 210 3.46 0.88 4.48
CA GLY A 210 2.19 0.94 5.19
C GLY A 210 1.91 -0.20 6.16
N TYR A 211 2.44 -1.40 5.90
CA TYR A 211 2.32 -2.52 6.85
C TYR A 211 3.14 -2.32 8.12
N THR A 212 4.25 -1.61 8.03
CA THR A 212 5.15 -1.33 9.17
C THR A 212 4.63 -0.17 10.00
N ILE A 213 4.37 0.97 9.37
CA ILE A 213 4.08 2.23 10.08
C ILE A 213 2.60 2.64 10.03
N GLY A 214 1.83 2.07 9.11
CA GLY A 214 0.41 2.42 8.92
C GLY A 214 -0.46 2.27 10.17
N PRO A 215 -0.36 1.16 10.93
CA PRO A 215 -1.12 1.00 12.17
C PRO A 215 -0.82 2.09 13.20
N TYR A 216 0.46 2.49 13.32
CA TYR A 216 0.88 3.53 14.25
C TYR A 216 0.36 4.92 13.82
N ILE A 217 0.56 5.28 12.55
CA ILE A 217 0.02 6.56 12.02
C ILE A 217 -1.50 6.58 12.10
N GLY A 218 -2.16 5.43 11.88
CA GLY A 218 -3.60 5.29 12.04
C GLY A 218 -4.08 5.59 13.46
N ARG A 219 -3.31 5.16 14.48
CA ARG A 219 -3.57 5.51 15.89
C ARG A 219 -3.43 7.02 16.12
N LEU A 220 -2.31 7.61 15.69
CA LEU A 220 -2.09 9.07 15.82
C LEU A 220 -3.21 9.88 15.15
N MET A 221 -3.68 9.43 13.97
CA MET A 221 -4.82 10.05 13.30
C MET A 221 -6.13 9.90 14.08
N GLY A 222 -6.33 8.76 14.74
CA GLY A 222 -7.48 8.56 15.63
C GLY A 222 -7.49 9.57 16.77
N ASP A 223 -6.36 9.73 17.48
CA ASP A 223 -6.18 10.69 18.55
C ASP A 223 -6.48 12.11 18.05
N TYR A 224 -5.88 12.49 16.92
CA TYR A 224 -6.08 13.81 16.31
C TYR A 224 -7.55 14.08 15.93
N ILE A 225 -8.24 13.14 15.30
CA ILE A 225 -9.66 13.27 14.91
C ILE A 225 -10.56 13.42 16.14
N LEU A 226 -10.18 12.81 17.26
CA LEU A 226 -10.90 12.89 18.52
C LEU A 226 -10.58 14.17 19.31
N GLY A 227 -9.67 15.02 18.82
CA GLY A 227 -9.26 16.26 19.47
C GLY A 227 -8.22 16.06 20.57
N GLN A 228 -7.55 14.90 20.59
CA GLN A 228 -6.42 14.62 21.45
C GLN A 228 -5.12 15.02 20.75
N GLU A 229 -4.11 15.43 21.52
CA GLU A 229 -2.78 15.70 20.95
C GLU A 229 -2.08 14.38 20.63
N PRO A 230 -1.69 14.15 19.36
CA PRO A 230 -0.96 12.93 19.00
C PRO A 230 0.44 12.91 19.65
N GLU A 231 0.90 11.73 20.05
CA GLU A 231 2.22 11.50 20.65
C GLU A 231 3.39 11.99 19.77
N LEU A 232 3.21 11.97 18.45
CA LEU A 232 4.18 12.50 17.47
C LEU A 232 3.46 13.41 16.46
N PRO A 233 4.17 14.39 15.88
CA PRO A 233 3.61 15.25 14.86
C PRO A 233 3.10 14.45 13.65
N LEU A 234 1.97 14.86 13.11
CA LEU A 234 1.41 14.33 11.87
C LEU A 234 2.09 14.96 10.64
N PHE A 235 1.87 14.35 9.48
CA PHE A 235 2.40 14.82 8.20
C PHE A 235 1.36 15.69 7.49
N ASP A 236 1.42 17.00 7.69
CA ASP A 236 0.44 17.97 7.17
C ASP A 236 0.19 17.76 5.66
N PRO A 237 -1.06 17.49 5.26
CA PRO A 237 -1.41 17.36 3.85
C PRO A 237 -1.30 18.67 3.05
N GLY A 238 -1.26 19.82 3.73
CA GLY A 238 -1.09 21.16 3.14
C GLY A 238 0.36 21.65 3.05
N ARG A 239 1.33 20.83 3.44
CA ARG A 239 2.76 21.20 3.39
C ARG A 239 3.26 21.43 1.97
N GLU A 240 4.38 22.13 1.84
CA GLU A 240 5.13 22.18 0.58
C GLU A 240 5.75 20.81 0.27
N PHE A 241 5.58 20.35 -0.98
CA PHE A 241 6.08 19.06 -1.43
C PHE A 241 7.34 19.25 -2.27
N ASN A 242 8.49 18.93 -1.70
CA ASN A 242 9.76 18.92 -2.43
C ASN A 242 9.93 17.57 -3.13
N GLU A 243 10.33 17.59 -4.41
CA GLU A 243 10.71 16.35 -5.10
C GLU A 243 12.07 15.86 -4.56
N VAL A 244 12.09 14.57 -4.12
CA VAL A 244 13.30 13.89 -3.61
C VAL A 244 13.87 12.98 -4.69
#